data_0463ab541eb15e63f3c24d79db7c0d22
#
_entry.id   0463ab541eb15e63f3c24d79db7c0d22
#
_cell.length_a   1.000
_cell.length_b   1.000
_cell.length_c   1.000
_cell.angle_alpha   90.00
_cell.angle_beta   90.00
_cell.angle_gamma   90.00
#
_symmetry.space_group_name_H-M   'P 1'
#
loop_
_entity.id
_entity.type
_entity.pdbx_description
1 polymer ?
#
loop_
_entity_poly.entity_id
_entity_poly.type
_entity_poly.pdbx_seq_one_letter_code
_entity_poly.pdbx_strand_id
1 'polypeptide(L)'
;MNGSTRSCSPSVVVIILLGIILTLLPLGSRGDAQSEEDQRALFDALNSLSSERMLADVRTLSSPAFNGRQAGSADDLRSAQWVAQELTSAGVQLPLIDNKGIAFPSPRDKEGEPVGIMASMVSTPLIEPNPVVRTGTADQLVTMQLDRDYLPVLDSPSADLQGQVVFVGYGIVDPAQGIDDYAGVDVKNCIVLFLRGKPDHYQGSVSHADKVRFARDRGAVAYLTATGPIISPYEIRRGATGRPSALYGQLSPDQALPGAWISTKLAETLLAGSGDESNPDHLRTLQEQLNNAPAARSRLVNRYASLHWKTTIADGLLTNVVGMIPGTGPDTIVIGAHRDHFGRPAGLLFPGADDNASGTAIVLEVARALGKIGLRPQRTILFLSFSGHERDSLGSRLYTSRPVIPLGSTKAMINIDHVGVGYGVLILRVTELKKSTLKEAGYAVGLVRKLDYYGFLPGGDDEPFKEAGIPTVSIASGGAHPHMHQTTDTADTIDPEILRNIARYVLALTWQLANTQ
;
A
#
# COMPACT_ATOMS: atom_id res chain seq x y z
N MET A 1 43.73 19.22 63.15
CA MET A 1 43.50 20.66 62.86
C MET A 1 42.46 20.74 61.83
N ASN A 2 41.31 21.30 62.18
CA ASN A 2 40.21 21.90 61.38
C ASN A 2 39.65 21.05 60.22
N GLY A 3 38.50 20.51 60.24
CA GLY A 3 37.24 21.00 60.80
C GLY A 3 36.48 21.80 59.73
N SER A 4 35.49 21.19 59.03
CA SER A 4 34.31 21.94 58.57
C SER A 4 33.23 21.00 58.00
N THR A 5 32.23 20.85 58.78
CA THR A 5 30.87 20.37 58.44
C THR A 5 30.11 21.38 57.57
N ARG A 6 29.31 20.91 56.60
CA ARG A 6 28.03 21.53 56.16
C ARG A 6 27.37 20.57 55.19
N SER A 7 26.29 20.00 55.57
CA SER A 7 24.87 20.32 55.61
C SER A 7 24.14 19.88 54.33
N CYS A 8 23.26 18.92 54.52
CA CYS A 8 22.22 18.51 53.59
C CYS A 8 21.35 19.70 53.15
N SER A 9 21.02 19.75 51.87
CA SER A 9 19.91 20.54 51.34
C SER A 9 18.96 19.66 50.53
N PRO A 10 17.69 19.89 50.62
CA PRO A 10 16.68 18.98 50.10
C PRO A 10 16.50 19.10 48.60
N SER A 11 16.24 17.95 47.98
CA SER A 11 15.85 17.83 46.57
C SER A 11 14.54 18.58 46.30
N VAL A 12 14.63 19.66 45.56
CA VAL A 12 13.47 20.34 44.99
C VAL A 12 13.03 19.53 43.77
N VAL A 13 11.90 18.85 43.87
CA VAL A 13 11.19 18.26 42.74
C VAL A 13 10.61 19.43 41.95
N VAL A 14 11.24 19.76 40.83
CA VAL A 14 10.67 20.69 39.86
C VAL A 14 9.65 19.93 39.02
N ILE A 15 8.40 20.09 39.36
CA ILE A 15 7.28 19.72 38.47
C ILE A 15 7.30 20.74 37.33
N ILE A 16 7.85 20.34 36.19
CA ILE A 16 7.73 21.10 34.94
C ILE A 16 6.30 20.88 34.42
N LEU A 17 5.41 21.78 34.80
CA LEU A 17 4.15 22.00 34.08
C LEU A 17 4.52 22.49 32.68
N LEU A 18 4.42 21.61 31.69
CA LEU A 18 4.43 21.97 30.28
C LEU A 18 3.16 22.76 29.96
N GLY A 19 3.22 24.06 30.24
CA GLY A 19 2.31 25.03 29.68
C GLY A 19 2.56 25.14 28.19
N ILE A 20 1.74 24.52 27.37
CA ILE A 20 1.72 24.78 25.92
C ILE A 20 1.26 26.21 25.73
N ILE A 21 2.19 27.10 25.37
CA ILE A 21 1.90 28.46 24.91
C ILE A 21 1.17 28.30 23.58
N LEU A 22 -0.14 28.43 23.60
CA LEU A 22 -0.98 28.62 22.43
C LEU A 22 -0.67 30.01 21.85
N THR A 23 0.24 30.08 20.85
CA THR A 23 0.44 31.33 20.11
C THR A 23 -0.77 31.56 19.22
N LEU A 24 -1.50 32.61 19.53
CA LEU A 24 -2.63 33.14 18.78
C LEU A 24 -2.25 33.39 17.31
N LEU A 25 -2.87 32.67 16.40
CA LEU A 25 -2.94 32.99 15.00
C LEU A 25 -4.03 34.05 14.77
N PRO A 26 -3.85 35.05 13.88
CA PRO A 26 -4.87 36.03 13.62
C PRO A 26 -6.05 35.41 12.91
N LEU A 27 -7.17 35.27 13.60
CA LEU A 27 -8.46 34.80 13.11
C LEU A 27 -9.21 35.94 12.44
N GLY A 28 -9.59 35.74 11.18
CA GLY A 28 -10.60 36.54 10.52
C GLY A 28 -11.94 36.42 11.26
N SER A 29 -12.58 37.55 11.50
CA SER A 29 -13.76 37.81 12.31
C SER A 29 -14.93 36.83 12.18
N ARG A 30 -14.96 35.79 12.99
CA ARG A 30 -16.15 35.08 13.47
C ARG A 30 -15.99 34.94 14.97
N GLY A 31 -17.10 35.12 15.74
CA GLY A 31 -17.09 35.30 17.17
C GLY A 31 -16.17 34.36 17.95
N ASP A 32 -15.36 34.89 18.83
CA ASP A 32 -14.33 34.22 19.64
C ASP A 32 -14.79 32.94 20.34
N ALA A 33 -16.09 32.82 20.67
CA ALA A 33 -16.67 31.64 21.34
C ALA A 33 -16.75 30.38 20.46
N GLN A 34 -17.08 30.50 19.16
CA GLN A 34 -17.17 29.34 18.25
C GLN A 34 -15.79 28.76 17.98
N SER A 35 -14.75 29.60 17.88
CA SER A 35 -13.39 29.15 17.65
C SER A 35 -12.78 28.45 18.87
N GLU A 36 -13.14 28.85 20.09
CA GLU A 36 -12.70 28.21 21.33
C GLU A 36 -13.35 26.82 21.49
N GLU A 37 -14.63 26.70 21.15
CA GLU A 37 -15.36 25.43 21.18
C GLU A 37 -14.77 24.43 20.17
N ASP A 38 -14.49 24.86 18.94
CA ASP A 38 -13.88 24.03 17.91
C ASP A 38 -12.46 23.56 18.30
N GLN A 39 -11.66 24.43 18.92
CA GLN A 39 -10.31 24.07 19.41
C GLN A 39 -10.38 23.06 20.56
N ARG A 40 -11.31 23.25 21.49
CA ARG A 40 -11.53 22.33 22.59
C ARG A 40 -11.97 20.96 22.10
N ALA A 41 -12.91 20.93 21.16
CA ALA A 41 -13.39 19.70 20.56
C ALA A 41 -12.28 18.93 19.82
N LEU A 42 -11.42 19.63 19.05
CA LEU A 42 -10.25 18.99 18.43
C LEU A 42 -9.28 18.43 19.47
N PHE A 43 -9.04 19.18 20.56
CA PHE A 43 -8.17 18.72 21.65
C PHE A 43 -8.72 17.45 22.31
N ASP A 44 -10.02 17.41 22.61
CA ASP A 44 -10.69 16.26 23.21
C ASP A 44 -10.65 15.05 22.25
N ALA A 45 -10.87 15.27 20.96
CA ALA A 45 -10.77 14.24 19.92
C ALA A 45 -9.35 13.66 19.83
N LEU A 46 -8.32 14.52 19.79
CA LEU A 46 -6.91 14.08 19.76
C LEU A 46 -6.51 13.26 20.99
N ASN A 47 -7.09 13.57 22.17
CA ASN A 47 -6.86 12.82 23.40
C ASN A 47 -7.66 11.51 23.48
N SER A 48 -8.72 11.37 22.68
CA SER A 48 -9.53 10.15 22.62
C SER A 48 -8.92 9.04 21.76
N LEU A 49 -7.89 9.35 20.96
CA LEU A 49 -7.24 8.37 20.08
C LEU A 49 -6.51 7.30 20.89
N SER A 50 -6.74 6.02 20.56
CA SER A 50 -6.15 4.87 21.24
C SER A 50 -5.36 3.99 20.28
N SER A 51 -4.06 3.86 20.54
CA SER A 51 -3.20 2.93 19.82
C SER A 51 -3.60 1.48 20.05
N GLU A 52 -4.12 1.15 21.23
CA GLU A 52 -4.58 -0.20 21.57
C GLU A 52 -5.80 -0.60 20.73
N ARG A 53 -6.77 0.32 20.52
CA ARG A 53 -7.91 0.05 19.64
C ARG A 53 -7.48 -0.12 18.20
N MET A 54 -6.63 0.78 17.68
CA MET A 54 -6.11 0.65 16.31
C MET A 54 -5.37 -0.68 16.12
N LEU A 55 -4.53 -1.07 17.08
CA LEU A 55 -3.83 -2.36 17.01
C LEU A 55 -4.80 -3.55 17.10
N ALA A 56 -5.89 -3.44 17.85
CA ALA A 56 -6.94 -4.46 17.88
C ALA A 56 -7.68 -4.55 16.54
N ASP A 57 -7.96 -3.43 15.88
CA ASP A 57 -8.52 -3.39 14.53
C ASP A 57 -7.58 -4.05 13.51
N VAL A 58 -6.29 -3.72 13.56
CA VAL A 58 -5.27 -4.36 12.72
C VAL A 58 -5.23 -5.87 12.95
N ARG A 59 -5.18 -6.33 14.21
CA ARG A 59 -5.21 -7.77 14.55
C ARG A 59 -6.46 -8.45 14.03
N THR A 60 -7.60 -7.78 14.09
CA THR A 60 -8.87 -8.31 13.58
C THR A 60 -8.80 -8.49 12.07
N LEU A 61 -8.48 -7.43 11.32
CA LEU A 61 -8.46 -7.44 9.86
C LEU A 61 -7.37 -8.37 9.30
N SER A 62 -6.18 -8.41 9.90
CA SER A 62 -5.07 -9.27 9.47
C SER A 62 -5.15 -10.70 10.02
N SER A 63 -6.20 -11.04 10.78
CA SER A 63 -6.37 -12.38 11.33
C SER A 63 -6.70 -13.43 10.24
N PRO A 64 -6.40 -14.70 10.49
CA PRO A 64 -6.80 -15.79 9.61
C PRO A 64 -8.31 -15.86 9.33
N ALA A 65 -9.15 -15.30 10.21
CA ALA A 65 -10.60 -15.25 10.02
C ALA A 65 -11.03 -14.40 8.82
N PHE A 66 -10.27 -13.38 8.45
CA PHE A 66 -10.49 -12.57 7.26
C PHE A 66 -9.70 -13.05 6.04
N ASN A 67 -8.90 -14.10 6.19
CA ASN A 67 -8.26 -14.86 5.09
C ASN A 67 -7.51 -13.97 4.07
N GLY A 68 -6.92 -12.84 4.53
CA GLY A 68 -6.18 -11.90 3.69
C GLY A 68 -7.03 -11.03 2.76
N ARG A 69 -8.35 -11.00 2.91
CA ARG A 69 -9.29 -9.99 2.35
C ARG A 69 -9.14 -9.74 0.85
N GLN A 70 -8.90 -10.79 0.05
CA GLN A 70 -8.73 -10.63 -1.40
C GLN A 70 -9.96 -9.99 -2.03
N ALA A 71 -9.74 -8.94 -2.80
CA ALA A 71 -10.80 -8.22 -3.51
C ALA A 71 -11.69 -9.15 -4.34
N GLY A 72 -13.01 -9.03 -4.18
CA GLY A 72 -14.00 -9.88 -4.83
C GLY A 72 -14.33 -11.18 -4.09
N SER A 73 -13.61 -11.52 -3.03
CA SER A 73 -13.88 -12.71 -2.23
C SER A 73 -14.99 -12.48 -1.18
N ALA A 74 -15.54 -13.58 -0.66
CA ALA A 74 -16.45 -13.52 0.49
C ALA A 74 -15.76 -12.92 1.74
N ASP A 75 -14.44 -13.03 1.85
CA ASP A 75 -13.65 -12.49 2.95
C ASP A 75 -13.49 -10.97 2.83
N ASP A 76 -13.36 -10.44 1.60
CA ASP A 76 -13.42 -9.00 1.34
C ASP A 76 -14.80 -8.43 1.74
N LEU A 77 -15.89 -9.05 1.30
CA LEU A 77 -17.24 -8.63 1.68
C LEU A 77 -17.44 -8.66 3.21
N ARG A 78 -16.94 -9.71 3.89
CA ARG A 78 -17.01 -9.79 5.35
C ARG A 78 -16.23 -8.66 6.02
N SER A 79 -15.05 -8.32 5.49
CA SER A 79 -14.27 -7.17 5.98
C SER A 79 -14.99 -5.84 5.75
N ALA A 80 -15.68 -5.68 4.62
CA ALA A 80 -16.52 -4.51 4.35
C ALA A 80 -17.66 -4.38 5.36
N GLN A 81 -18.37 -5.48 5.63
CA GLN A 81 -19.44 -5.50 6.62
C GLN A 81 -18.94 -5.15 8.02
N TRP A 82 -17.78 -5.66 8.40
CA TRP A 82 -17.16 -5.33 9.69
C TRP A 82 -16.79 -3.84 9.76
N VAL A 83 -16.16 -3.26 8.74
CA VAL A 83 -15.85 -1.81 8.69
C VAL A 83 -17.11 -0.97 8.75
N ALA A 84 -18.18 -1.34 8.01
CA ALA A 84 -19.45 -0.64 8.05
C ALA A 84 -20.07 -0.64 9.47
N GLN A 85 -19.99 -1.76 10.18
CA GLN A 85 -20.45 -1.87 11.56
C GLN A 85 -19.64 -0.99 12.52
N GLU A 86 -18.31 -0.96 12.38
CA GLU A 86 -17.44 -0.10 13.19
C GLU A 86 -17.71 1.40 12.95
N LEU A 87 -17.90 1.81 11.68
CA LEU A 87 -18.30 3.19 11.36
C LEU A 87 -19.66 3.55 11.97
N THR A 88 -20.64 2.66 11.89
CA THR A 88 -21.96 2.86 12.52
C THR A 88 -21.82 3.02 14.04
N SER A 89 -21.03 2.16 14.68
CA SER A 89 -20.75 2.21 16.12
C SER A 89 -20.02 3.48 16.55
N ALA A 90 -19.26 4.08 15.62
CA ALA A 90 -18.62 5.38 15.79
C ALA A 90 -19.57 6.58 15.64
N GLY A 91 -20.85 6.37 15.31
CA GLY A 91 -21.82 7.43 15.04
C GLY A 91 -21.73 8.03 13.64
N VAL A 92 -21.03 7.39 12.73
CA VAL A 92 -20.93 7.78 11.32
C VAL A 92 -22.19 7.31 10.59
N GLN A 93 -22.77 8.18 9.77
CA GLN A 93 -23.94 7.84 8.95
C GLN A 93 -23.52 7.04 7.73
N LEU A 94 -24.19 5.93 7.47
CA LEU A 94 -23.98 5.13 6.27
C LEU A 94 -25.13 5.40 5.29
N PRO A 95 -24.85 5.82 4.01
CA PRO A 95 -25.89 6.03 3.02
C PRO A 95 -26.44 4.69 2.51
N LEU A 96 -27.71 4.66 2.14
CA LEU A 96 -28.26 3.59 1.30
C LEU A 96 -27.75 3.82 -0.12
N ILE A 97 -27.06 2.83 -0.66
CA ILE A 97 -26.49 2.87 -2.01
C ILE A 97 -27.23 1.82 -2.83
N ASP A 98 -28.14 2.27 -3.68
CA ASP A 98 -28.86 1.42 -4.62
C ASP A 98 -28.50 1.78 -6.09
N ASN A 99 -29.01 0.99 -7.04
CA ASN A 99 -28.81 1.23 -8.48
C ASN A 99 -29.53 2.51 -9.00
N LYS A 100 -30.30 3.20 -8.16
CA LYS A 100 -31.09 4.39 -8.52
C LYS A 100 -30.54 5.68 -7.91
N GLY A 101 -29.54 5.61 -7.06
CA GLY A 101 -28.94 6.76 -6.38
C GLY A 101 -28.82 6.55 -4.88
N ILE A 102 -28.35 7.60 -4.19
CA ILE A 102 -28.05 7.57 -2.77
C ILE A 102 -29.27 8.02 -1.98
N ALA A 103 -29.71 7.18 -1.05
CA ALA A 103 -30.68 7.57 -0.03
C ALA A 103 -30.03 7.41 1.37
N PHE A 104 -30.37 8.29 2.28
CA PHE A 104 -30.00 8.09 3.70
C PHE A 104 -31.01 7.15 4.35
N PRO A 105 -30.54 6.23 5.24
CA PRO A 105 -31.45 5.34 5.95
C PRO A 105 -32.50 6.13 6.71
N SER A 106 -33.76 5.78 6.47
CA SER A 106 -34.87 6.18 7.33
C SER A 106 -34.92 5.19 8.51
N PRO A 107 -35.37 5.59 9.71
CA PRO A 107 -35.60 4.68 10.84
C PRO A 107 -36.56 3.49 10.54
N ARG A 108 -37.08 3.39 9.32
CA ARG A 108 -38.02 2.37 8.87
C ARG A 108 -37.46 1.43 7.82
N ASP A 109 -36.15 1.54 7.49
CA ASP A 109 -35.54 0.67 6.48
C ASP A 109 -35.40 -0.75 7.04
N LYS A 110 -35.65 -1.74 6.17
CA LYS A 110 -35.73 -3.16 6.56
C LYS A 110 -34.39 -3.66 7.09
N GLU A 111 -34.43 -4.40 8.19
CA GLU A 111 -33.28 -5.17 8.67
C GLU A 111 -32.71 -6.06 7.54
N GLY A 112 -31.44 -5.90 7.22
CA GLY A 112 -30.70 -6.81 6.35
C GLY A 112 -30.17 -6.26 5.02
N GLU A 113 -30.45 -5.01 4.63
CA GLU A 113 -29.81 -4.43 3.44
C GLU A 113 -28.42 -3.88 3.76
N PRO A 114 -27.38 -4.11 2.89
CA PRO A 114 -26.03 -3.60 3.14
C PRO A 114 -26.00 -2.08 2.99
N VAL A 115 -26.06 -1.38 4.12
CA VAL A 115 -26.01 0.08 4.21
C VAL A 115 -24.56 0.53 4.08
N GLY A 116 -24.30 1.54 3.23
CA GLY A 116 -22.97 2.10 3.04
C GLY A 116 -22.00 1.24 2.23
N ILE A 117 -22.47 0.16 1.58
CA ILE A 117 -21.61 -0.68 0.74
C ILE A 117 -21.91 -0.43 -0.74
N MET A 118 -20.89 0.07 -1.44
CA MET A 118 -20.88 0.24 -2.90
C MET A 118 -20.24 -0.99 -3.51
N ALA A 119 -20.92 -1.64 -4.47
CA ALA A 119 -20.45 -2.88 -5.06
C ALA A 119 -20.41 -2.86 -6.59
N SER A 120 -19.48 -3.66 -7.15
CA SER A 120 -19.40 -3.93 -8.59
C SER A 120 -18.90 -5.36 -8.81
N MET A 121 -19.24 -5.97 -9.92
CA MET A 121 -18.69 -7.29 -10.29
C MET A 121 -17.19 -7.16 -10.62
N VAL A 122 -16.44 -8.15 -10.19
CA VAL A 122 -15.01 -8.29 -10.48
C VAL A 122 -14.65 -9.76 -10.67
N SER A 123 -13.79 -10.05 -11.65
CA SER A 123 -13.21 -11.38 -11.86
C SER A 123 -11.78 -11.38 -11.35
N THR A 124 -11.46 -12.24 -10.40
CA THR A 124 -10.16 -12.28 -9.73
C THR A 124 -9.43 -13.58 -10.05
N PRO A 125 -8.18 -13.51 -10.56
CA PRO A 125 -7.35 -14.69 -10.76
C PRO A 125 -6.89 -15.27 -9.41
N LEU A 126 -6.85 -16.59 -9.33
CA LEU A 126 -6.46 -17.35 -8.16
C LEU A 126 -5.45 -18.43 -8.55
N ILE A 127 -4.23 -18.35 -8.02
CA ILE A 127 -3.27 -19.45 -8.08
C ILE A 127 -3.74 -20.54 -7.11
N GLU A 128 -4.02 -21.73 -7.63
CA GLU A 128 -4.42 -22.86 -6.81
C GLU A 128 -3.27 -23.29 -5.85
N PRO A 129 -3.60 -23.97 -4.73
CA PRO A 129 -2.58 -24.46 -3.81
C PRO A 129 -1.58 -25.42 -4.47
N ASN A 130 -0.37 -25.46 -3.90
CA ASN A 130 0.72 -26.36 -4.29
C ASN A 130 1.29 -26.11 -5.71
N PRO A 131 1.57 -24.88 -6.12
CA PRO A 131 2.40 -24.64 -7.28
C PRO A 131 3.75 -25.31 -7.09
N VAL A 132 4.41 -25.70 -8.20
CA VAL A 132 5.72 -26.33 -8.16
C VAL A 132 6.67 -25.63 -9.14
N VAL A 133 7.81 -25.18 -8.63
CA VAL A 133 8.95 -24.76 -9.43
C VAL A 133 10.11 -25.68 -9.16
N ARG A 134 10.77 -26.15 -10.23
CA ARG A 134 12.00 -26.92 -10.14
C ARG A 134 13.08 -26.24 -10.97
N THR A 135 14.32 -26.30 -10.51
CA THR A 135 15.45 -25.72 -11.25
C THR A 135 16.66 -26.65 -11.16
N GLY A 136 17.54 -26.62 -12.17
CA GLY A 136 18.72 -27.45 -12.18
C GLY A 136 19.35 -27.59 -13.57
N THR A 137 20.03 -28.73 -13.83
CA THR A 137 20.50 -29.12 -15.16
C THR A 137 19.35 -29.79 -15.93
N ALA A 138 19.56 -30.00 -17.26
CA ALA A 138 18.53 -30.65 -18.08
C ALA A 138 18.10 -32.01 -17.54
N ASP A 139 19.05 -32.78 -16.99
CA ASP A 139 18.83 -34.14 -16.50
C ASP A 139 18.44 -34.22 -15.02
N GLN A 140 18.66 -33.15 -14.26
CA GLN A 140 18.39 -33.14 -12.81
C GLN A 140 17.82 -31.82 -12.36
N LEU A 141 16.51 -31.81 -12.09
CA LEU A 141 15.79 -30.69 -11.52
C LEU A 141 15.48 -30.93 -10.04
N VAL A 142 15.72 -29.92 -9.21
CA VAL A 142 15.44 -29.92 -7.78
C VAL A 142 14.24 -29.01 -7.52
N THR A 143 13.33 -29.48 -6.66
CA THR A 143 12.14 -28.71 -6.27
C THR A 143 12.53 -27.56 -5.35
N MET A 144 12.06 -26.36 -5.70
CA MET A 144 12.23 -25.15 -4.91
C MET A 144 11.14 -25.02 -3.85
N GLN A 145 11.42 -24.29 -2.78
CA GLN A 145 10.48 -24.08 -1.70
C GLN A 145 9.62 -22.84 -1.97
N LEU A 146 8.31 -23.04 -2.01
CA LEU A 146 7.31 -21.96 -2.10
C LEU A 146 7.49 -20.95 -0.95
N ASP A 147 7.25 -19.67 -1.20
CA ASP A 147 7.42 -18.51 -0.28
C ASP A 147 8.88 -18.15 0.04
N ARG A 148 9.77 -19.10 0.08
CA ARG A 148 11.20 -18.86 0.32
C ARG A 148 11.97 -18.60 -0.96
N ASP A 149 11.81 -19.50 -1.92
CA ASP A 149 12.60 -19.49 -3.15
C ASP A 149 11.84 -18.88 -4.33
N TYR A 150 10.52 -19.02 -4.34
CA TYR A 150 9.66 -18.48 -5.38
C TYR A 150 8.22 -18.24 -4.92
N LEU A 151 7.53 -17.39 -5.67
CA LEU A 151 6.08 -17.19 -5.63
C LEU A 151 5.60 -16.95 -7.08
N PRO A 152 4.59 -17.67 -7.60
CA PRO A 152 3.98 -17.33 -8.87
C PRO A 152 3.42 -15.90 -8.85
N VAL A 153 3.52 -15.15 -9.95
CA VAL A 153 2.83 -13.87 -10.10
C VAL A 153 1.32 -14.14 -10.08
N LEU A 154 0.56 -13.35 -9.30
CA LEU A 154 -0.78 -13.74 -8.84
C LEU A 154 -1.83 -13.84 -9.96
N ASP A 155 -1.65 -13.11 -11.06
CA ASP A 155 -2.46 -13.18 -12.27
C ASP A 155 -1.75 -13.94 -13.42
N SER A 156 -0.68 -14.67 -13.09
CA SER A 156 0.02 -15.51 -14.05
C SER A 156 -0.92 -16.58 -14.63
N PRO A 157 -0.93 -16.81 -15.94
CA PRO A 157 -1.61 -17.96 -16.53
C PRO A 157 -1.15 -19.28 -15.92
N SER A 158 -1.96 -20.32 -16.03
CA SER A 158 -1.54 -21.69 -15.69
C SER A 158 -0.25 -22.06 -16.43
N ALA A 159 0.63 -22.76 -15.75
CA ALA A 159 1.90 -23.22 -16.28
C ALA A 159 2.02 -24.75 -16.17
N ASP A 160 2.47 -25.38 -17.25
CA ASP A 160 2.94 -26.77 -17.27
C ASP A 160 4.00 -26.87 -18.35
N LEU A 161 5.19 -26.38 -18.05
CA LEU A 161 6.27 -26.25 -19.01
C LEU A 161 7.64 -26.38 -18.36
N GLN A 162 8.64 -26.71 -19.20
CA GLN A 162 10.05 -26.71 -18.87
C GLN A 162 10.82 -26.00 -19.99
N GLY A 163 11.81 -25.22 -19.63
CA GLY A 163 12.66 -24.52 -20.61
C GLY A 163 14.03 -24.18 -20.05
N GLN A 164 14.95 -23.92 -20.99
CA GLN A 164 16.24 -23.38 -20.64
C GLN A 164 16.07 -21.94 -20.13
N VAL A 165 16.87 -21.58 -19.14
CA VAL A 165 16.83 -20.20 -18.58
C VAL A 165 17.80 -19.32 -19.37
N VAL A 166 17.35 -18.10 -19.72
CA VAL A 166 18.16 -17.06 -20.35
C VAL A 166 18.09 -15.82 -19.48
N PHE A 167 19.24 -15.35 -19.00
CA PHE A 167 19.31 -14.07 -18.27
C PHE A 167 19.32 -12.91 -19.26
N VAL A 168 18.44 -11.93 -19.05
CA VAL A 168 18.26 -10.77 -19.93
C VAL A 168 18.37 -9.45 -19.15
N GLY A 169 19.30 -9.36 -18.21
CA GLY A 169 19.55 -8.13 -17.45
C GLY A 169 18.31 -7.62 -16.74
N TYR A 170 17.92 -6.38 -17.01
CA TYR A 170 16.66 -5.81 -16.52
C TYR A 170 15.47 -6.08 -17.45
N GLY A 171 15.70 -6.71 -18.61
CA GLY A 171 14.66 -7.03 -19.59
C GLY A 171 14.08 -5.81 -20.30
N ILE A 172 14.87 -4.75 -20.49
CA ILE A 172 14.43 -3.46 -21.07
C ILE A 172 14.74 -3.42 -22.55
N VAL A 173 13.78 -2.90 -23.33
CA VAL A 173 13.95 -2.57 -24.74
C VAL A 173 13.48 -1.14 -24.96
N ASP A 174 14.43 -0.25 -25.19
CA ASP A 174 14.20 1.16 -25.49
C ASP A 174 15.18 1.66 -26.55
N PRO A 175 14.84 1.52 -27.85
CA PRO A 175 15.71 1.94 -28.95
C PRO A 175 16.04 3.43 -28.93
N ALA A 176 15.16 4.28 -28.36
CA ALA A 176 15.40 5.71 -28.27
C ALA A 176 16.57 6.05 -27.33
N GLN A 177 16.84 5.19 -26.35
CA GLN A 177 17.98 5.31 -25.44
C GLN A 177 19.12 4.30 -25.77
N GLY A 178 19.03 3.59 -26.88
CA GLY A 178 20.02 2.62 -27.30
C GLY A 178 20.10 1.38 -26.42
N ILE A 179 18.99 1.02 -25.73
CA ILE A 179 18.93 -0.12 -24.82
C ILE A 179 18.15 -1.25 -25.49
N ASP A 180 18.77 -2.42 -25.59
CA ASP A 180 18.13 -3.69 -25.89
C ASP A 180 18.80 -4.80 -25.09
N ASP A 181 18.20 -5.15 -23.98
CA ASP A 181 18.68 -6.22 -23.10
C ASP A 181 18.60 -7.62 -23.73
N TYR A 182 17.95 -7.77 -24.87
CA TYR A 182 17.87 -9.04 -25.63
C TYR A 182 18.89 -9.13 -26.76
N ALA A 183 19.71 -8.11 -26.97
CA ALA A 183 20.69 -8.10 -28.02
C ALA A 183 21.69 -9.28 -27.88
N GLY A 184 21.84 -10.05 -28.95
CA GLY A 184 22.81 -11.17 -29.03
C GLY A 184 22.35 -12.48 -28.36
N VAL A 185 21.10 -12.59 -27.86
CA VAL A 185 20.55 -13.84 -27.34
C VAL A 185 19.23 -14.19 -28.00
N ASP A 186 19.03 -15.48 -28.27
CA ASP A 186 17.74 -16.02 -28.69
C ASP A 186 16.99 -16.56 -27.47
N VAL A 187 15.80 -16.03 -27.23
CA VAL A 187 14.94 -16.42 -26.09
C VAL A 187 13.72 -17.24 -26.53
N LYS A 188 13.64 -17.58 -27.81
CA LYS A 188 12.53 -18.36 -28.35
C LYS A 188 12.44 -19.73 -27.66
N ASN A 189 11.26 -20.06 -27.15
CA ASN A 189 10.98 -21.27 -26.35
C ASN A 189 11.81 -21.39 -25.06
N CYS A 190 12.37 -20.27 -24.57
CA CYS A 190 13.13 -20.22 -23.33
C CYS A 190 12.31 -19.58 -22.21
N ILE A 191 12.77 -19.74 -20.98
CA ILE A 191 12.29 -19.03 -19.78
C ILE A 191 13.27 -17.88 -19.54
N VAL A 192 12.81 -16.64 -19.64
CA VAL A 192 13.68 -15.49 -19.39
C VAL A 192 13.78 -15.20 -17.89
N LEU A 193 14.97 -14.83 -17.43
CA LEU A 193 15.20 -14.29 -16.09
C LEU A 193 15.61 -12.82 -16.22
N PHE A 194 14.82 -11.91 -15.62
CA PHE A 194 15.17 -10.49 -15.58
C PHE A 194 15.11 -9.94 -14.15
N LEU A 195 15.90 -8.89 -13.91
CA LEU A 195 15.90 -8.17 -12.64
C LEU A 195 14.73 -7.20 -12.56
N ARG A 196 14.19 -7.06 -11.37
CA ARG A 196 13.20 -6.05 -11.01
C ARG A 196 13.83 -4.64 -11.04
N GLY A 197 13.01 -3.60 -11.16
CA GLY A 197 13.47 -2.23 -11.25
C GLY A 197 14.09 -1.88 -12.61
N LYS A 198 15.03 -0.98 -12.61
CA LYS A 198 15.75 -0.50 -13.79
C LYS A 198 17.17 -0.08 -13.44
N PRO A 199 18.11 -0.05 -14.40
CA PRO A 199 19.46 0.42 -14.12
C PRO A 199 19.48 1.94 -13.83
N ASP A 200 20.46 2.39 -13.05
CA ASP A 200 20.55 3.78 -12.57
C ASP A 200 20.69 4.80 -13.71
N HIS A 201 21.33 4.43 -14.81
CA HIS A 201 21.52 5.31 -15.97
C HIS A 201 20.27 5.44 -16.86
N TYR A 202 19.28 4.55 -16.73
CA TYR A 202 18.07 4.58 -17.57
C TYR A 202 17.12 5.65 -17.13
N GLN A 203 16.85 6.64 -17.99
CA GLN A 203 16.00 7.79 -17.71
C GLN A 203 14.52 7.54 -18.02
N GLY A 204 14.19 6.46 -18.73
CA GLY A 204 12.82 6.10 -19.08
C GLY A 204 12.04 5.50 -17.91
N SER A 205 10.75 5.25 -18.19
CA SER A 205 9.88 4.45 -17.33
C SER A 205 9.70 3.07 -17.96
N VAL A 206 9.75 2.03 -17.16
CA VAL A 206 9.48 0.65 -17.57
C VAL A 206 8.73 -0.07 -16.46
N SER A 207 7.57 -0.58 -16.79
CA SER A 207 6.75 -1.39 -15.87
C SER A 207 7.14 -2.86 -15.91
N HIS A 208 6.66 -3.64 -14.93
CA HIS A 208 6.75 -5.10 -14.98
C HIS A 208 6.07 -5.68 -16.24
N ALA A 209 4.90 -5.15 -16.56
CA ALA A 209 4.13 -5.54 -17.74
C ALA A 209 4.90 -5.28 -19.05
N ASP A 210 5.64 -4.17 -19.18
CA ASP A 210 6.47 -3.89 -20.34
C ASP A 210 7.56 -4.97 -20.54
N LYS A 211 8.22 -5.37 -19.45
CA LYS A 211 9.27 -6.39 -19.49
C LYS A 211 8.74 -7.75 -19.94
N VAL A 212 7.55 -8.13 -19.41
CA VAL A 212 6.88 -9.38 -19.82
C VAL A 212 6.48 -9.32 -21.29
N ARG A 213 5.96 -8.18 -21.78
CA ARG A 213 5.63 -7.97 -23.18
C ARG A 213 6.89 -8.10 -24.07
N PHE A 214 8.00 -7.48 -23.69
CA PHE A 214 9.27 -7.60 -24.45
C PHE A 214 9.75 -9.04 -24.56
N ALA A 215 9.62 -9.83 -23.48
CA ALA A 215 9.95 -11.25 -23.47
C ALA A 215 9.03 -12.06 -24.40
N ARG A 216 7.71 -11.87 -24.27
CA ARG A 216 6.70 -12.54 -25.09
C ARG A 216 6.88 -12.26 -26.58
N ASP A 217 7.08 -11.01 -26.95
CA ASP A 217 7.21 -10.58 -28.35
C ASP A 217 8.47 -11.17 -29.02
N ARG A 218 9.42 -11.68 -28.21
CA ARG A 218 10.63 -12.41 -28.65
C ARG A 218 10.51 -13.93 -28.55
N GLY A 219 9.32 -14.43 -28.23
CA GLY A 219 9.00 -15.86 -28.21
C GLY A 219 9.42 -16.60 -26.93
N ALA A 220 9.70 -15.91 -25.82
CA ALA A 220 9.82 -16.53 -24.52
C ALA A 220 8.50 -17.22 -24.14
N VAL A 221 8.58 -18.36 -23.45
CA VAL A 221 7.40 -19.16 -23.05
C VAL A 221 7.00 -18.92 -21.60
N ALA A 222 7.91 -18.36 -20.79
CA ALA A 222 7.67 -17.98 -19.39
C ALA A 222 8.76 -17.00 -18.94
N TYR A 223 8.57 -16.46 -17.72
CA TYR A 223 9.58 -15.61 -17.10
C TYR A 223 9.78 -15.89 -15.61
N LEU A 224 10.98 -15.56 -15.14
CA LEU A 224 11.33 -15.43 -13.74
C LEU A 224 11.79 -13.99 -13.50
N THR A 225 11.43 -13.42 -12.35
CA THR A 225 11.92 -12.09 -11.94
C THR A 225 12.54 -12.17 -10.54
N ALA A 226 13.60 -11.41 -10.31
CA ALA A 226 14.27 -11.32 -9.01
C ALA A 226 14.64 -9.87 -8.72
N THR A 227 14.73 -9.51 -7.44
CA THR A 227 15.16 -8.16 -7.04
C THR A 227 16.66 -7.92 -7.37
N GLY A 228 17.46 -8.95 -7.22
CA GLY A 228 18.92 -8.86 -7.28
C GLY A 228 19.55 -8.39 -5.96
N PRO A 229 20.89 -8.49 -5.83
CA PRO A 229 21.61 -8.15 -4.59
C PRO A 229 21.79 -6.64 -4.36
N ILE A 230 21.60 -5.80 -5.39
CA ILE A 230 21.65 -4.34 -5.28
C ILE A 230 20.23 -3.81 -5.37
N ILE A 231 19.71 -3.39 -4.23
CA ILE A 231 18.34 -2.88 -4.13
C ILE A 231 18.40 -1.37 -4.04
N SER A 232 17.76 -0.67 -4.99
CA SER A 232 17.72 0.79 -4.99
C SER A 232 16.94 1.33 -3.78
N PRO A 233 17.23 2.56 -3.33
CA PRO A 233 16.44 3.20 -2.26
C PRO A 233 14.95 3.27 -2.55
N TYR A 234 14.57 3.38 -3.82
CA TYR A 234 13.18 3.36 -4.26
C TYR A 234 12.52 2.00 -4.00
N GLU A 235 13.19 0.91 -4.40
CA GLU A 235 12.68 -0.45 -4.18
C GLU A 235 12.68 -0.83 -2.68
N ILE A 236 13.67 -0.39 -1.89
CA ILE A 236 13.70 -0.62 -0.43
C ILE A 236 12.46 0.00 0.24
N ARG A 237 12.10 1.23 -0.15
CA ARG A 237 10.89 1.88 0.37
C ARG A 237 9.60 1.17 -0.02
N ARG A 238 9.61 0.43 -1.12
CA ARG A 238 8.48 -0.41 -1.58
C ARG A 238 8.56 -1.83 -1.03
N GLY A 239 9.30 -2.06 0.03
CA GLY A 239 9.39 -3.36 0.69
C GLY A 239 10.17 -4.42 -0.06
N ALA A 240 10.84 -4.06 -1.18
CA ALA A 240 11.64 -5.03 -1.91
C ALA A 240 12.78 -5.55 -1.04
N THR A 241 12.87 -6.86 -0.96
CA THR A 241 13.93 -7.60 -0.29
C THR A 241 14.53 -8.62 -1.26
N GLY A 242 15.46 -9.42 -0.81
CA GLY A 242 15.94 -10.56 -1.60
C GLY A 242 14.96 -11.75 -1.67
N ARG A 243 13.77 -11.64 -1.04
CA ARG A 243 12.71 -12.66 -1.04
C ARG A 243 11.70 -12.41 -2.16
N PRO A 244 10.98 -13.46 -2.61
CA PRO A 244 9.81 -13.26 -3.47
C PRO A 244 8.71 -12.52 -2.69
N SER A 245 7.93 -11.70 -3.40
CA SER A 245 6.79 -10.97 -2.85
C SER A 245 5.57 -11.14 -3.75
N ALA A 246 4.37 -11.05 -3.18
CA ALA A 246 3.14 -11.08 -3.96
C ALA A 246 3.05 -9.84 -4.87
N LEU A 247 2.62 -10.06 -6.10
CA LEU A 247 2.29 -8.99 -7.04
C LEU A 247 1.33 -9.49 -8.12
N TYR A 248 0.55 -8.58 -8.70
CA TYR A 248 -0.15 -8.79 -9.96
C TYR A 248 0.68 -8.23 -11.11
N GLY A 249 0.74 -8.98 -12.22
CA GLY A 249 1.49 -8.60 -13.43
C GLY A 249 0.81 -7.50 -14.24
N GLN A 250 -0.50 -7.30 -14.02
CA GLN A 250 -1.32 -6.26 -14.67
C GLN A 250 -1.37 -6.38 -16.21
N LEU A 251 -1.30 -7.61 -16.71
CA LEU A 251 -1.44 -7.91 -18.12
C LEU A 251 -2.78 -8.57 -18.41
N SER A 252 -3.38 -8.27 -19.57
CA SER A 252 -4.53 -9.02 -20.04
C SER A 252 -4.16 -10.48 -20.29
N PRO A 253 -5.09 -11.45 -20.14
CA PRO A 253 -4.78 -12.87 -20.26
C PRO A 253 -4.12 -13.27 -21.57
N ASP A 254 -4.43 -12.60 -22.69
CA ASP A 254 -3.85 -12.79 -24.01
C ASP A 254 -2.42 -12.21 -24.14
N GLN A 255 -2.01 -11.36 -23.23
CA GLN A 255 -0.71 -10.71 -23.18
C GLN A 255 0.22 -11.27 -22.12
N ALA A 256 -0.30 -12.00 -21.16
CA ALA A 256 0.45 -12.54 -20.06
C ALA A 256 1.27 -13.78 -20.46
N LEU A 257 2.42 -13.95 -19.82
CA LEU A 257 3.20 -15.19 -19.80
C LEU A 257 3.13 -15.81 -18.41
N PRO A 258 3.25 -17.15 -18.30
CA PRO A 258 3.51 -17.78 -17.01
C PRO A 258 4.76 -17.19 -16.36
N GLY A 259 4.65 -16.76 -15.10
CA GLY A 259 5.76 -16.08 -14.43
C GLY A 259 5.78 -16.27 -12.92
N ALA A 260 7.00 -16.23 -12.37
CA ALA A 260 7.21 -16.29 -10.94
C ALA A 260 8.27 -15.28 -10.48
N TRP A 261 8.04 -14.69 -9.30
CA TRP A 261 9.08 -13.98 -8.58
C TRP A 261 9.93 -14.99 -7.81
N ILE A 262 11.24 -14.97 -8.04
CA ILE A 262 12.19 -15.84 -7.36
C ILE A 262 13.09 -15.04 -6.40
N SER A 263 13.61 -15.71 -5.38
CA SER A 263 14.55 -15.08 -4.46
C SER A 263 15.85 -14.69 -5.16
N THR A 264 16.50 -13.64 -4.67
CA THR A 264 17.86 -13.28 -5.12
C THR A 264 18.82 -14.47 -5.05
N LYS A 265 18.70 -15.27 -3.97
CA LYS A 265 19.52 -16.47 -3.80
C LYS A 265 19.30 -17.53 -4.90
N LEU A 266 18.05 -17.73 -5.30
CA LEU A 266 17.76 -18.66 -6.42
C LEU A 266 18.28 -18.09 -7.75
N ALA A 267 18.16 -16.78 -7.99
CA ALA A 267 18.70 -16.13 -9.17
C ALA A 267 20.25 -16.27 -9.24
N GLU A 268 20.95 -16.08 -8.12
CA GLU A 268 22.39 -16.34 -7.99
C GLU A 268 22.74 -17.80 -8.34
N THR A 269 21.97 -18.76 -7.81
CA THR A 269 22.17 -20.18 -8.08
C THR A 269 21.97 -20.53 -9.56
N LEU A 270 20.97 -19.93 -10.21
CA LEU A 270 20.74 -20.11 -11.64
C LEU A 270 21.89 -19.56 -12.47
N LEU A 271 22.44 -18.42 -12.11
CA LEU A 271 23.51 -17.76 -12.83
C LEU A 271 24.90 -18.37 -12.58
N ALA A 272 25.12 -19.02 -11.44
CA ALA A 272 26.42 -19.67 -11.12
C ALA A 272 26.85 -20.74 -12.14
N GLY A 273 25.90 -21.34 -12.87
CA GLY A 273 26.19 -22.29 -13.94
C GLY A 273 26.64 -21.66 -15.29
N SER A 274 26.85 -20.35 -15.37
CA SER A 274 27.07 -19.64 -16.64
C SER A 274 28.53 -19.27 -16.95
N GLY A 275 29.52 -19.87 -16.25
CA GLY A 275 30.93 -19.82 -16.67
C GLY A 275 31.94 -19.21 -15.69
N ASP A 276 31.54 -18.66 -14.56
CA ASP A 276 32.44 -18.24 -13.50
C ASP A 276 31.93 -18.75 -12.14
N GLU A 277 32.01 -20.07 -11.94
CA GLU A 277 31.58 -20.76 -10.73
C GLU A 277 32.42 -20.37 -9.49
N SER A 278 33.53 -19.67 -9.68
CA SER A 278 34.45 -19.28 -8.62
C SER A 278 34.07 -17.97 -7.92
N ASN A 279 33.15 -17.18 -8.50
CA ASN A 279 32.75 -15.90 -7.95
C ASN A 279 31.38 -15.97 -7.24
N PRO A 280 31.33 -15.99 -5.89
CA PRO A 280 30.08 -16.01 -5.14
C PRO A 280 29.23 -14.72 -5.33
N ASP A 281 29.85 -13.62 -5.79
CA ASP A 281 29.22 -12.34 -6.04
C ASP A 281 28.89 -12.10 -7.53
N HIS A 282 28.78 -13.16 -8.32
CA HIS A 282 28.59 -13.07 -9.77
C HIS A 282 27.38 -12.19 -10.18
N LEU A 283 26.21 -12.40 -9.56
CA LEU A 283 25.02 -11.60 -9.85
C LEU A 283 25.20 -10.13 -9.43
N ARG A 284 25.88 -9.85 -8.32
CA ARG A 284 26.22 -8.48 -7.89
C ARG A 284 27.09 -7.79 -8.93
N THR A 285 28.16 -8.45 -9.38
CA THR A 285 29.05 -7.90 -10.40
C THR A 285 28.33 -7.62 -11.71
N LEU A 286 27.42 -8.53 -12.13
CA LEU A 286 26.59 -8.31 -13.31
C LEU A 286 25.65 -7.12 -13.14
N GLN A 287 25.00 -6.99 -12.00
CA GLN A 287 24.09 -5.90 -11.73
C GLN A 287 24.81 -4.55 -11.65
N GLU A 288 26.03 -4.50 -11.07
CA GLU A 288 26.90 -3.32 -11.11
C GLU A 288 27.25 -2.90 -12.54
N GLN A 289 27.60 -3.88 -13.39
CA GLN A 289 27.88 -3.62 -14.79
C GLN A 289 26.65 -3.10 -15.55
N LEU A 290 25.47 -3.67 -15.29
CA LEU A 290 24.20 -3.21 -15.87
C LEU A 290 23.83 -1.80 -15.40
N ASN A 291 24.11 -1.45 -14.14
CA ASN A 291 23.84 -0.13 -13.61
C ASN A 291 24.78 0.95 -14.16
N ASN A 292 26.01 0.58 -14.54
CA ASN A 292 27.04 1.52 -14.95
C ASN A 292 27.12 1.77 -16.46
N ALA A 293 26.54 0.89 -17.29
CA ALA A 293 26.63 1.04 -18.74
C ALA A 293 25.43 0.42 -19.48
N PRO A 294 24.97 1.03 -20.58
CA PRO A 294 23.83 0.55 -21.37
C PRO A 294 24.14 -0.67 -22.24
N ALA A 295 25.15 -1.47 -21.90
CA ALA A 295 25.55 -2.65 -22.65
C ALA A 295 24.77 -3.88 -22.19
N ALA A 296 24.16 -4.60 -23.13
CA ALA A 296 23.52 -5.87 -22.85
C ALA A 296 24.52 -6.87 -22.24
N ARG A 297 24.09 -7.53 -21.16
CA ARG A 297 24.86 -8.58 -20.47
C ARG A 297 24.10 -9.90 -20.47
N SER A 298 23.20 -10.05 -21.42
CA SER A 298 22.32 -11.20 -21.58
C SER A 298 23.10 -12.43 -22.02
N ARG A 299 22.70 -13.57 -21.48
CA ARG A 299 23.40 -14.83 -21.74
C ARG A 299 22.51 -16.04 -21.53
N LEU A 300 22.76 -17.09 -22.27
CA LEU A 300 22.26 -18.40 -21.90
C LEU A 300 22.92 -18.85 -20.59
N VAL A 301 22.12 -19.37 -19.69
CA VAL A 301 22.62 -20.06 -18.50
C VAL A 301 22.46 -21.56 -18.71
N ASN A 302 23.44 -22.35 -18.26
CA ASN A 302 23.35 -23.80 -18.36
C ASN A 302 22.45 -24.40 -17.27
N ARG A 303 21.23 -23.83 -17.17
CA ARG A 303 20.20 -24.22 -16.20
C ARG A 303 18.84 -24.25 -16.88
N TYR A 304 17.98 -25.07 -16.34
CA TYR A 304 16.60 -25.25 -16.73
C TYR A 304 15.69 -24.94 -15.57
N ALA A 305 14.48 -24.49 -15.88
CA ALA A 305 13.40 -24.37 -14.92
C ALA A 305 12.17 -25.12 -15.44
N SER A 306 11.42 -25.72 -14.52
CA SER A 306 10.10 -26.29 -14.77
C SER A 306 9.10 -25.59 -13.90
N LEU A 307 8.02 -25.12 -14.50
CA LEU A 307 6.95 -24.36 -13.87
C LEU A 307 5.66 -25.16 -13.97
N HIS A 308 5.01 -25.43 -12.84
CA HIS A 308 3.74 -26.12 -12.79
C HIS A 308 2.82 -25.49 -11.77
N TRP A 309 1.73 -24.88 -12.21
CA TRP A 309 0.62 -24.40 -11.39
C TRP A 309 -0.63 -24.22 -12.23
N LYS A 310 -1.77 -24.15 -11.52
CA LYS A 310 -3.06 -23.87 -12.13
C LYS A 310 -3.58 -22.54 -11.61
N THR A 311 -4.12 -21.73 -12.51
CA THR A 311 -4.80 -20.47 -12.22
C THR A 311 -6.26 -20.61 -12.63
N THR A 312 -7.16 -20.25 -11.72
CA THR A 312 -8.60 -20.18 -11.96
C THR A 312 -9.05 -18.73 -11.85
N ILE A 313 -10.20 -18.42 -12.43
CA ILE A 313 -10.86 -17.11 -12.32
C ILE A 313 -12.07 -17.28 -11.43
N ALA A 314 -12.19 -16.46 -10.40
CA ALA A 314 -13.35 -16.40 -9.53
C ALA A 314 -14.08 -15.06 -9.71
N ASP A 315 -15.38 -15.12 -9.99
CA ASP A 315 -16.22 -13.94 -10.03
C ASP A 315 -16.74 -13.61 -8.63
N GLY A 316 -16.79 -12.31 -8.31
CA GLY A 316 -17.22 -11.85 -7.02
C GLY A 316 -17.58 -10.37 -7.00
N LEU A 317 -17.77 -9.83 -5.80
CA LEU A 317 -18.15 -8.43 -5.61
C LEU A 317 -16.97 -7.63 -5.06
N LEU A 318 -16.45 -6.71 -5.85
CA LEU A 318 -15.62 -5.60 -5.38
C LEU A 318 -16.48 -4.69 -4.52
N THR A 319 -16.06 -4.40 -3.27
CA THR A 319 -16.89 -3.67 -2.31
C THR A 319 -16.15 -2.49 -1.71
N ASN A 320 -16.68 -1.27 -1.79
CA ASN A 320 -16.23 -0.14 -1.00
C ASN A 320 -17.20 0.12 0.14
N VAL A 321 -16.70 0.59 1.27
CA VAL A 321 -17.53 1.09 2.36
C VAL A 321 -17.51 2.61 2.34
N VAL A 322 -18.69 3.21 2.50
CA VAL A 322 -18.90 4.65 2.50
C VAL A 322 -19.61 5.05 3.78
N GLY A 323 -19.00 5.95 4.53
CA GLY A 323 -19.61 6.56 5.72
C GLY A 323 -19.43 8.08 5.67
N MET A 324 -20.26 8.84 6.41
CA MET A 324 -20.14 10.29 6.44
C MET A 324 -20.49 10.91 7.79
N ILE A 325 -19.83 12.02 8.09
CA ILE A 325 -20.25 13.00 9.08
C ILE A 325 -20.71 14.24 8.32
N PRO A 326 -22.03 14.55 8.32
CA PRO A 326 -22.56 15.67 7.55
C PRO A 326 -22.01 17.01 8.04
N GLY A 327 -21.56 17.84 7.09
CA GLY A 327 -21.19 19.23 7.33
C GLY A 327 -22.37 20.19 7.29
N THR A 328 -22.11 21.46 7.53
CA THR A 328 -23.10 22.55 7.43
C THR A 328 -23.13 23.20 6.03
N GLY A 329 -22.07 23.01 5.24
CA GLY A 329 -21.91 23.53 3.89
C GLY A 329 -21.98 22.44 2.81
N PRO A 330 -21.85 22.83 1.53
CA PRO A 330 -22.02 21.93 0.38
C PRO A 330 -20.77 21.13 0.03
N ASP A 331 -19.62 21.47 0.57
CA ASP A 331 -18.34 20.89 0.22
C ASP A 331 -18.03 19.63 1.03
N THR A 332 -17.10 18.83 0.53
CA THR A 332 -16.74 17.52 1.10
C THR A 332 -15.22 17.36 1.21
N ILE A 333 -14.77 16.70 2.25
CA ILE A 333 -13.40 16.16 2.40
C ILE A 333 -13.50 14.65 2.45
N VAL A 334 -12.66 13.97 1.69
CA VAL A 334 -12.54 12.51 1.69
C VAL A 334 -11.35 12.09 2.52
N ILE A 335 -11.53 11.09 3.37
CA ILE A 335 -10.49 10.34 4.06
C ILE A 335 -10.68 8.87 3.74
N GLY A 336 -9.64 8.18 3.28
CA GLY A 336 -9.76 6.79 2.86
C GLY A 336 -8.50 5.97 3.01
N ALA A 337 -8.71 4.65 3.04
CA ALA A 337 -7.68 3.63 2.99
C ALA A 337 -8.27 2.38 2.32
N HIS A 338 -7.45 1.60 1.62
CA HIS A 338 -7.89 0.29 1.20
C HIS A 338 -7.83 -0.71 2.37
N ARG A 339 -8.67 -1.74 2.28
CA ARG A 339 -8.71 -2.81 3.29
C ARG A 339 -8.42 -4.18 2.71
N ASP A 340 -8.47 -4.33 1.36
CA ASP A 340 -8.13 -5.57 0.70
C ASP A 340 -6.62 -5.85 0.79
N HIS A 341 -6.28 -7.12 0.57
CA HIS A 341 -4.92 -7.59 0.37
C HIS A 341 -4.96 -8.83 -0.53
N PHE A 342 -3.91 -9.64 -0.57
CA PHE A 342 -3.77 -10.72 -1.57
C PHE A 342 -4.57 -11.99 -1.26
N GLY A 343 -5.15 -12.13 -0.08
CA GLY A 343 -5.89 -13.35 0.27
C GLY A 343 -5.00 -14.54 0.57
N ARG A 344 -5.28 -15.66 -0.12
CA ARG A 344 -4.53 -16.92 0.08
C ARG A 344 -4.10 -17.55 -1.26
N PRO A 345 -3.35 -16.82 -2.10
CA PRO A 345 -2.83 -17.39 -3.35
C PRO A 345 -1.84 -18.52 -3.06
N ALA A 346 -1.82 -19.53 -3.91
CA ALA A 346 -0.95 -20.70 -3.76
C ALA A 346 -1.10 -21.43 -2.42
N GLY A 347 -2.19 -21.20 -1.67
CA GLY A 347 -2.43 -21.72 -0.33
C GLY A 347 -1.76 -20.92 0.80
N LEU A 348 -1.00 -19.87 0.52
CA LEU A 348 -0.29 -19.04 1.49
C LEU A 348 -1.18 -17.87 1.96
N LEU A 349 -1.28 -17.68 3.27
CA LEU A 349 -1.99 -16.51 3.81
C LEU A 349 -1.11 -15.26 3.74
N PHE A 350 -1.65 -14.20 3.15
CA PHE A 350 -1.09 -12.85 3.18
C PHE A 350 -1.95 -11.97 4.11
N PRO A 351 -1.49 -11.74 5.36
CA PRO A 351 -2.33 -11.09 6.38
C PRO A 351 -2.59 -9.60 6.10
N GLY A 352 -1.62 -8.87 5.53
CA GLY A 352 -1.74 -7.45 5.20
C GLY A 352 -2.00 -6.58 6.44
N ALA A 353 -1.12 -6.63 7.42
CA ALA A 353 -1.27 -5.86 8.66
C ALA A 353 -0.84 -4.40 8.45
N ASP A 354 0.38 -4.18 7.95
CA ASP A 354 0.84 -2.85 7.55
C ASP A 354 0.17 -2.42 6.25
N ASP A 355 -0.02 -3.35 5.34
CA ASP A 355 -0.62 -3.19 4.01
C ASP A 355 -2.00 -3.89 3.91
N ASN A 356 -3.15 -3.26 4.15
CA ASN A 356 -3.30 -1.93 4.71
C ASN A 356 -4.37 -1.95 5.81
N ALA A 357 -4.33 -2.98 6.68
CA ALA A 357 -5.17 -2.96 7.87
C ALA A 357 -4.79 -1.77 8.79
N SER A 358 -3.51 -1.32 8.74
CA SER A 358 -3.02 -0.17 9.50
C SER A 358 -3.71 1.13 9.09
N GLY A 359 -3.81 1.41 7.79
CA GLY A 359 -4.51 2.59 7.26
C GLY A 359 -6.01 2.53 7.55
N THR A 360 -6.64 1.36 7.36
CA THR A 360 -8.06 1.15 7.71
C THR A 360 -8.32 1.42 9.19
N ALA A 361 -7.44 0.95 10.09
CA ALA A 361 -7.56 1.20 11.54
C ALA A 361 -7.46 2.69 11.87
N ILE A 362 -6.60 3.47 11.20
CA ILE A 362 -6.54 4.92 11.38
C ILE A 362 -7.83 5.61 10.90
N VAL A 363 -8.38 5.22 9.74
CA VAL A 363 -9.66 5.75 9.25
C VAL A 363 -10.78 5.53 10.27
N LEU A 364 -10.87 4.31 10.84
CA LEU A 364 -11.85 3.97 11.86
C LEU A 364 -11.64 4.75 13.16
N GLU A 365 -10.40 4.93 13.59
CA GLU A 365 -10.10 5.66 14.83
C GLU A 365 -10.39 7.15 14.70
N VAL A 366 -10.09 7.76 13.55
CA VAL A 366 -10.48 9.15 13.24
C VAL A 366 -12.00 9.28 13.19
N ALA A 367 -12.71 8.32 12.61
CA ALA A 367 -14.16 8.29 12.59
C ALA A 367 -14.75 8.22 14.02
N ARG A 368 -14.20 7.37 14.89
CA ARG A 368 -14.60 7.26 16.30
C ARG A 368 -14.36 8.56 17.09
N ALA A 369 -13.21 9.22 16.83
CA ALA A 369 -12.88 10.47 17.49
C ALA A 369 -13.82 11.60 17.05
N LEU A 370 -14.07 11.75 15.76
CA LEU A 370 -14.93 12.80 15.21
C LEU A 370 -16.43 12.55 15.50
N GLY A 371 -16.88 11.30 15.45
CA GLY A 371 -18.27 10.95 15.76
C GLY A 371 -18.69 11.26 17.20
N LYS A 372 -17.74 11.29 18.14
CA LYS A 372 -18.00 11.64 19.56
C LYS A 372 -18.04 13.14 19.84
N ILE A 373 -17.45 13.95 18.96
CA ILE A 373 -17.34 15.41 19.20
C ILE A 373 -18.72 16.08 19.24
N GLY A 374 -19.71 15.57 18.48
CA GLY A 374 -21.03 16.15 18.40
C GLY A 374 -21.11 17.50 17.64
N LEU A 375 -19.97 18.06 17.23
CA LEU A 375 -19.91 19.27 16.41
C LEU A 375 -20.01 18.92 14.93
N ARG A 376 -20.71 19.77 14.17
CA ARG A 376 -20.78 19.63 12.73
C ARG A 376 -19.66 20.42 12.08
N PRO A 377 -18.79 19.78 11.28
CA PRO A 377 -17.80 20.50 10.49
C PRO A 377 -18.47 21.39 9.43
N GLN A 378 -17.74 22.33 8.84
CA GLN A 378 -18.25 23.12 7.72
C GLN A 378 -18.43 22.26 6.46
N ARG A 379 -17.47 21.39 6.15
CA ARG A 379 -17.55 20.43 5.04
C ARG A 379 -17.93 19.06 5.54
N THR A 380 -18.71 18.33 4.76
CA THR A 380 -18.98 16.91 5.03
C THR A 380 -17.65 16.13 5.02
N ILE A 381 -17.44 15.29 6.01
CA ILE A 381 -16.30 14.36 6.06
C ILE A 381 -16.79 13.00 5.60
N LEU A 382 -16.22 12.52 4.49
CA LEU A 382 -16.55 11.23 3.89
C LEU A 382 -15.45 10.23 4.21
N PHE A 383 -15.81 9.11 4.83
CA PHE A 383 -14.93 7.99 5.14
C PHE A 383 -15.10 6.93 4.07
N LEU A 384 -14.01 6.56 3.41
CA LEU A 384 -13.99 5.53 2.37
C LEU A 384 -13.05 4.40 2.78
N SER A 385 -13.54 3.15 2.74
CA SER A 385 -12.70 1.98 2.80
C SER A 385 -12.78 1.25 1.47
N PHE A 386 -11.69 1.31 0.71
CA PHE A 386 -11.63 0.76 -0.64
C PHE A 386 -11.33 -0.74 -0.64
N SER A 387 -11.68 -1.40 -1.75
CA SER A 387 -11.25 -2.73 -2.11
C SER A 387 -10.63 -2.73 -3.50
N GLY A 388 -9.75 -3.68 -3.80
CA GLY A 388 -9.13 -3.81 -5.12
C GLY A 388 -8.00 -2.83 -5.38
N HIS A 389 -7.38 -2.28 -4.33
CA HIS A 389 -6.16 -1.50 -4.43
C HIS A 389 -5.04 -2.30 -5.09
N GLU A 390 -4.83 -3.53 -4.63
CA GLU A 390 -3.79 -4.44 -5.13
C GLU A 390 -3.95 -4.79 -6.62
N ARG A 391 -5.10 -4.45 -7.20
CA ARG A 391 -5.45 -4.66 -8.60
C ARG A 391 -5.74 -3.33 -9.29
N ASP A 392 -4.76 -2.43 -9.30
CA ASP A 392 -4.82 -1.13 -9.96
C ASP A 392 -5.92 -0.21 -9.40
N SER A 393 -6.05 -0.19 -8.06
CA SER A 393 -6.95 0.74 -7.34
C SER A 393 -8.40 0.67 -7.83
N LEU A 394 -8.91 -0.54 -8.12
CA LEU A 394 -10.26 -0.74 -8.70
C LEU A 394 -11.37 -0.09 -7.87
N GLY A 395 -11.25 -0.09 -6.53
CA GLY A 395 -12.25 0.49 -5.65
C GLY A 395 -12.31 2.00 -5.71
N SER A 396 -11.19 2.68 -5.65
CA SER A 396 -11.14 4.14 -5.78
C SER A 396 -11.55 4.59 -7.19
N ARG A 397 -11.19 3.84 -8.24
CA ARG A 397 -11.69 4.04 -9.61
C ARG A 397 -13.21 3.84 -9.70
N LEU A 398 -13.76 2.81 -9.03
CA LEU A 398 -15.21 2.60 -8.94
C LEU A 398 -15.89 3.81 -8.28
N TYR A 399 -15.33 4.30 -7.15
CA TYR A 399 -15.89 5.44 -6.45
C TYR A 399 -15.87 6.70 -7.32
N THR A 400 -14.74 7.03 -7.95
CA THR A 400 -14.61 8.25 -8.76
C THR A 400 -15.47 8.19 -10.04
N SER A 401 -15.75 7.00 -10.56
CA SER A 401 -16.66 6.83 -11.71
C SER A 401 -18.15 6.94 -11.34
N ARG A 402 -18.51 6.63 -10.09
CA ARG A 402 -19.89 6.65 -9.56
C ARG A 402 -19.91 7.19 -8.13
N PRO A 403 -19.56 8.46 -7.92
CA PRO A 403 -19.37 9.02 -6.57
C PRO A 403 -20.71 9.16 -5.85
N VAL A 404 -20.69 8.85 -4.55
CA VAL A 404 -21.84 9.02 -3.63
C VAL A 404 -22.20 10.50 -3.45
N ILE A 405 -21.20 11.36 -3.45
CA ILE A 405 -21.36 12.82 -3.47
C ILE A 405 -20.63 13.34 -4.72
N PRO A 406 -21.20 14.29 -5.48
CA PRO A 406 -20.56 14.81 -6.69
C PRO A 406 -19.11 15.23 -6.46
N LEU A 407 -18.18 14.75 -7.30
CA LEU A 407 -16.75 15.04 -7.16
C LEU A 407 -16.43 16.54 -7.15
N GLY A 408 -17.20 17.35 -7.86
CA GLY A 408 -17.02 18.82 -7.89
C GLY A 408 -17.17 19.50 -6.53
N SER A 409 -17.80 18.87 -5.55
CA SER A 409 -17.86 19.34 -4.16
C SER A 409 -16.69 18.85 -3.31
N THR A 410 -15.90 17.89 -3.77
CA THR A 410 -14.75 17.37 -3.02
C THR A 410 -13.57 18.31 -3.11
N LYS A 411 -13.11 18.82 -1.96
CA LYS A 411 -12.02 19.82 -1.87
C LYS A 411 -10.67 19.20 -1.59
N ALA A 412 -10.64 18.01 -1.01
CA ALA A 412 -9.41 17.25 -0.80
C ALA A 412 -9.71 15.78 -0.57
N MET A 413 -8.74 14.92 -0.92
CA MET A 413 -8.72 13.51 -0.57
C MET A 413 -7.45 13.20 0.22
N ILE A 414 -7.62 12.59 1.40
CA ILE A 414 -6.54 12.10 2.27
C ILE A 414 -6.51 10.57 2.12
N ASN A 415 -5.48 10.04 1.49
CA ASN A 415 -5.22 8.61 1.41
C ASN A 415 -4.26 8.18 2.51
N ILE A 416 -4.49 7.02 3.12
CA ILE A 416 -3.68 6.48 4.22
C ILE A 416 -3.25 5.08 3.83
N ASP A 417 -1.92 4.87 3.76
CA ASP A 417 -1.36 3.62 3.27
C ASP A 417 0.01 3.33 3.89
N HIS A 418 0.27 2.08 4.32
CA HIS A 418 1.52 1.66 4.97
C HIS A 418 1.93 2.54 6.17
N VAL A 419 1.15 2.52 7.23
CA VAL A 419 1.29 3.45 8.36
C VAL A 419 1.57 2.78 9.70
N GLY A 420 1.94 1.50 9.70
CA GLY A 420 2.19 0.71 10.92
C GLY A 420 3.66 0.39 11.18
N VAL A 421 4.54 0.56 10.18
CA VAL A 421 5.97 0.17 10.24
C VAL A 421 6.84 1.36 9.85
N GLY A 422 8.13 1.34 10.17
CA GLY A 422 9.10 2.36 9.76
C GLY A 422 9.78 3.06 10.95
N TYR A 423 10.17 4.33 10.79
CA TYR A 423 10.90 5.08 11.81
C TYR A 423 10.20 6.39 12.22
N GLY A 424 8.88 6.49 11.99
CA GLY A 424 8.04 7.55 12.54
C GLY A 424 8.16 8.91 11.84
N VAL A 425 8.73 8.97 10.63
CA VAL A 425 8.61 10.11 9.70
C VAL A 425 7.36 9.90 8.85
N LEU A 426 6.58 10.94 8.63
CA LEU A 426 5.41 10.91 7.79
C LEU A 426 5.79 11.32 6.37
N ILE A 427 5.64 10.41 5.43
CA ILE A 427 5.81 10.66 4.00
C ILE A 427 4.49 11.21 3.46
N LEU A 428 4.53 12.43 2.94
CA LEU A 428 3.37 13.11 2.36
C LEU A 428 3.58 13.25 0.85
N ARG A 429 2.85 12.48 0.05
CA ARG A 429 2.77 12.64 -1.40
C ARG A 429 1.62 13.59 -1.72
N VAL A 430 1.90 14.75 -2.26
CA VAL A 430 0.95 15.88 -2.29
C VAL A 430 0.71 16.34 -3.72
N THR A 431 -0.56 16.58 -4.07
CA THR A 431 -0.97 17.30 -5.27
C THR A 431 -1.85 18.49 -4.88
N GLU A 432 -1.52 19.68 -5.38
CA GLU A 432 -2.33 20.91 -5.28
C GLU A 432 -2.72 21.40 -3.87
N LEU A 433 -2.49 20.64 -2.80
CA LEU A 433 -2.68 21.10 -1.44
C LEU A 433 -1.56 22.04 -1.00
N LYS A 434 -1.91 23.12 -0.29
CA LYS A 434 -0.93 24.09 0.21
C LYS A 434 -0.07 23.45 1.31
N LYS A 435 1.25 23.55 1.19
CA LYS A 435 2.19 23.07 2.22
C LYS A 435 1.98 23.76 3.59
N SER A 436 1.46 25.00 3.62
CA SER A 436 1.11 25.68 4.86
C SER A 436 0.06 24.89 5.65
N THR A 437 -1.02 24.45 5.00
CA THR A 437 -2.10 23.66 5.61
C THR A 437 -1.56 22.35 6.21
N LEU A 438 -0.70 21.64 5.47
CA LEU A 438 -0.08 20.40 5.96
C LEU A 438 0.85 20.65 7.16
N LYS A 439 1.60 21.75 7.16
CA LYS A 439 2.46 22.15 8.28
C LYS A 439 1.66 22.56 9.51
N GLU A 440 0.58 23.30 9.34
CA GLU A 440 -0.30 23.73 10.43
C GLU A 440 -0.88 22.52 11.17
N ALA A 441 -1.37 21.49 10.44
CA ALA A 441 -1.77 20.23 11.05
C ALA A 441 -0.61 19.57 11.82
N GLY A 442 0.60 19.60 11.27
CA GLY A 442 1.81 19.10 11.94
C GLY A 442 2.18 19.87 13.20
N TYR A 443 2.01 21.20 13.20
CA TYR A 443 2.21 22.04 14.40
C TYR A 443 1.20 21.69 15.49
N ALA A 444 -0.08 21.53 15.13
CA ALA A 444 -1.15 21.22 16.08
C ALA A 444 -0.89 19.94 16.89
N VAL A 445 -0.13 18.99 16.35
CA VAL A 445 0.16 17.70 17.00
C VAL A 445 1.64 17.50 17.34
N GLY A 446 2.49 18.51 17.14
CA GLY A 446 3.92 18.46 17.45
C GLY A 446 4.78 17.62 16.47
N LEU A 447 4.25 17.32 15.28
CA LEU A 447 4.91 16.46 14.29
C LEU A 447 5.50 17.21 13.09
N VAL A 448 5.49 18.53 13.07
CA VAL A 448 5.92 19.33 11.91
C VAL A 448 7.34 19.01 11.44
N ARG A 449 8.25 18.61 12.34
CA ARG A 449 9.63 18.22 12.02
C ARG A 449 9.76 16.80 11.50
N LYS A 450 8.69 16.01 11.56
CA LYS A 450 8.62 14.64 11.08
C LYS A 450 7.88 14.52 9.73
N LEU A 451 7.58 15.65 9.08
CA LEU A 451 6.89 15.66 7.78
C LEU A 451 7.93 15.74 6.66
N ASP A 452 7.89 14.75 5.76
CA ASP A 452 8.70 14.71 4.55
C ASP A 452 7.78 14.77 3.31
N TYR A 453 8.08 15.68 2.39
CA TYR A 453 7.18 16.05 1.29
C TYR A 453 7.70 15.53 -0.04
N TYR A 454 6.87 14.77 -0.71
CA TYR A 454 7.11 14.28 -2.06
C TYR A 454 6.04 14.79 -3.01
N GLY A 455 6.36 14.80 -4.30
CA GLY A 455 5.37 14.97 -5.36
C GLY A 455 4.51 13.72 -5.53
N PHE A 456 3.61 13.77 -6.48
CA PHE A 456 2.78 12.63 -6.84
C PHE A 456 3.64 11.43 -7.27
N LEU A 457 3.27 10.26 -6.77
CA LEU A 457 3.78 8.96 -7.20
C LEU A 457 2.57 8.08 -7.53
N PRO A 458 2.53 7.43 -8.69
CA PRO A 458 1.41 6.58 -9.08
C PRO A 458 1.28 5.33 -8.20
N GLY A 459 0.11 4.71 -8.22
CA GLY A 459 -0.19 3.45 -7.56
C GLY A 459 -0.80 3.58 -6.16
N GLY A 460 -1.48 4.70 -5.85
CA GLY A 460 -2.28 4.85 -4.63
C GLY A 460 -3.75 5.11 -4.93
N ASP A 461 -4.63 4.91 -3.95
CA ASP A 461 -6.06 5.22 -4.09
C ASP A 461 -6.37 6.71 -4.26
N ASP A 462 -5.39 7.57 -4.05
CA ASP A 462 -5.43 9.00 -4.37
C ASP A 462 -5.30 9.28 -5.89
N GLU A 463 -4.78 8.35 -6.69
CA GLU A 463 -4.57 8.55 -8.13
C GLU A 463 -5.85 8.84 -8.90
N PRO A 464 -6.95 8.05 -8.79
CA PRO A 464 -8.19 8.34 -9.49
C PRO A 464 -8.84 9.68 -9.09
N PHE A 465 -8.63 10.12 -7.84
CA PHE A 465 -9.09 11.45 -7.39
C PHE A 465 -8.27 12.57 -8.02
N LYS A 466 -6.95 12.41 -8.08
CA LYS A 466 -6.07 13.35 -8.78
C LYS A 466 -6.43 13.43 -10.28
N GLU A 467 -6.67 12.29 -10.93
CA GLU A 467 -7.12 12.24 -12.34
C GLU A 467 -8.44 13.01 -12.54
N ALA A 468 -9.32 13.01 -11.54
CA ALA A 468 -10.55 13.77 -11.50
C ALA A 468 -10.36 15.25 -11.13
N GLY A 469 -9.12 15.74 -10.96
CA GLY A 469 -8.81 17.14 -10.62
C GLY A 469 -9.02 17.49 -9.14
N ILE A 470 -9.01 16.52 -8.24
CA ILE A 470 -9.16 16.74 -6.80
C ILE A 470 -7.78 16.83 -6.16
N PRO A 471 -7.51 17.85 -5.32
CA PRO A 471 -6.29 17.92 -4.53
C PRO A 471 -6.15 16.70 -3.60
N THR A 472 -4.97 16.08 -3.59
CA THR A 472 -4.75 14.86 -2.77
C THR A 472 -3.54 14.99 -1.86
N VAL A 473 -3.58 14.26 -0.75
CA VAL A 473 -2.42 13.89 0.04
C VAL A 473 -2.48 12.41 0.39
N SER A 474 -1.45 11.66 0.02
CA SER A 474 -1.28 10.28 0.45
C SER A 474 -0.22 10.22 1.55
N ILE A 475 -0.56 9.60 2.66
CA ILE A 475 0.21 9.55 3.90
C ILE A 475 0.69 8.13 4.11
N ALA A 476 2.01 7.97 4.25
CA ALA A 476 2.65 6.72 4.63
C ALA A 476 3.66 6.96 5.74
N SER A 477 4.09 5.92 6.45
CA SER A 477 5.25 6.01 7.33
C SER A 477 6.55 5.89 6.53
N GLY A 478 7.59 6.61 6.96
CA GLY A 478 8.90 6.54 6.32
C GLY A 478 9.73 5.38 6.84
N GLY A 479 10.56 4.83 5.98
CA GLY A 479 11.45 3.73 6.30
C GLY A 479 11.29 2.54 5.37
N ALA A 480 11.93 1.44 5.74
CA ALA A 480 11.75 0.17 5.06
C ALA A 480 10.49 -0.54 5.60
N HIS A 481 9.74 -1.15 4.70
CA HIS A 481 8.59 -2.01 5.00
C HIS A 481 8.94 -3.46 4.63
N PRO A 482 9.79 -4.16 5.40
CA PRO A 482 10.41 -5.42 4.98
C PRO A 482 9.43 -6.59 4.85
N HIS A 483 8.22 -6.42 5.35
CA HIS A 483 7.15 -7.42 5.30
C HIS A 483 6.10 -7.12 4.22
N MET A 484 6.21 -5.99 3.52
CA MET A 484 5.27 -5.58 2.48
C MET A 484 5.10 -6.68 1.43
N HIS A 485 3.84 -7.03 1.10
CA HIS A 485 3.47 -8.08 0.15
C HIS A 485 4.03 -9.47 0.49
N GLN A 486 4.25 -9.75 1.77
CA GLN A 486 4.76 -11.04 2.25
C GLN A 486 3.83 -11.70 3.27
N THR A 487 3.96 -13.01 3.42
CA THR A 487 3.22 -13.79 4.42
C THR A 487 3.54 -13.38 5.86
N THR A 488 4.61 -12.62 6.05
CA THR A 488 5.09 -12.12 7.34
C THR A 488 4.59 -10.74 7.72
N ASP A 489 3.73 -10.11 6.89
CA ASP A 489 3.06 -8.83 7.25
C ASP A 489 1.93 -9.08 8.25
N THR A 490 2.30 -9.25 9.51
CA THR A 490 1.41 -9.61 10.61
C THR A 490 1.28 -8.47 11.62
N ALA A 491 0.23 -8.48 12.44
CA ALA A 491 -0.01 -7.45 13.45
C ALA A 491 1.13 -7.30 14.48
N ASP A 492 1.99 -8.31 14.64
CA ASP A 492 3.13 -8.25 15.55
C ASP A 492 4.29 -7.37 15.03
N THR A 493 4.26 -7.02 13.73
CA THR A 493 5.25 -6.10 13.12
C THR A 493 4.87 -4.63 13.28
N ILE A 494 3.67 -4.33 13.74
CA ILE A 494 3.10 -2.99 13.82
C ILE A 494 3.58 -2.25 15.07
N ASP A 495 4.08 -1.03 14.89
CA ASP A 495 4.45 -0.12 15.97
C ASP A 495 3.25 0.76 16.37
N PRO A 496 2.68 0.58 17.59
CA PRO A 496 1.52 1.35 18.04
C PRO A 496 1.81 2.85 18.20
N GLU A 497 3.08 3.26 18.39
CA GLU A 497 3.43 4.68 18.48
C GLU A 497 3.40 5.35 17.10
N ILE A 498 3.86 4.66 16.06
CA ILE A 498 3.75 5.12 14.67
C ILE A 498 2.27 5.31 14.30
N LEU A 499 1.43 4.29 14.54
CA LEU A 499 -0.02 4.39 14.32
C LEU A 499 -0.62 5.61 15.03
N ARG A 500 -0.31 5.80 16.31
CA ARG A 500 -0.84 6.90 17.11
C ARG A 500 -0.42 8.26 16.56
N ASN A 501 0.85 8.42 16.21
CA ASN A 501 1.38 9.68 15.70
C ASN A 501 0.74 10.04 14.36
N ILE A 502 0.60 9.07 13.46
CA ILE A 502 -0.04 9.29 12.16
C ILE A 502 -1.54 9.56 12.33
N ALA A 503 -2.25 8.83 13.19
CA ALA A 503 -3.66 9.08 13.48
C ALA A 503 -3.90 10.51 14.02
N ARG A 504 -3.03 11.01 14.91
CA ARG A 504 -3.08 12.40 15.39
C ARG A 504 -2.92 13.41 14.26
N TYR A 505 -1.97 13.17 13.37
CA TYR A 505 -1.75 14.04 12.21
C TYR A 505 -2.94 14.01 11.25
N VAL A 506 -3.44 12.82 10.92
CA VAL A 506 -4.59 12.63 10.03
C VAL A 506 -5.84 13.32 10.60
N LEU A 507 -6.12 13.13 11.89
CA LEU A 507 -7.26 13.79 12.55
C LEU A 507 -7.15 15.31 12.50
N ALA A 508 -5.98 15.87 12.84
CA ALA A 508 -5.75 17.32 12.79
C ALA A 508 -5.90 17.88 11.37
N LEU A 509 -5.34 17.20 10.38
CA LEU A 509 -5.44 17.59 8.97
C LEU A 509 -6.89 17.51 8.47
N THR A 510 -7.60 16.41 8.78
CA THR A 510 -9.01 16.23 8.39
C THR A 510 -9.88 17.33 8.98
N TRP A 511 -9.73 17.62 10.28
CA TRP A 511 -10.49 18.67 10.95
C TRP A 511 -10.21 20.06 10.37
N GLN A 512 -8.94 20.37 10.13
CA GLN A 512 -8.51 21.62 9.51
C GLN A 512 -9.12 21.78 8.11
N LEU A 513 -8.97 20.78 7.22
CA LEU A 513 -9.53 20.83 5.87
C LEU A 513 -11.07 20.88 5.88
N ALA A 514 -11.71 20.28 6.87
CA ALA A 514 -13.17 20.31 7.01
C ALA A 514 -13.71 21.65 7.49
N ASN A 515 -12.89 22.51 8.13
CA ASN A 515 -13.32 23.79 8.74
C ASN A 515 -12.64 25.04 8.16
N THR A 516 -11.66 24.88 7.25
CA THR A 516 -11.02 26.03 6.56
C THR A 516 -11.87 26.50 5.37
N GLN A 517 -12.03 27.81 5.21
CA GLN A 517 -12.74 28.44 4.08
C GLN A 517 -11.98 28.26 2.75
#